data_4ebaab979bd095bf116c45fd99f11d94
#
_entry.id   4ebaab979bd095bf116c45fd99f11d94
#
_cell.length_a   1.000
_cell.length_b   1.000
_cell.length_c   1.000
_cell.angle_alpha   90.00
_cell.angle_beta   90.00
_cell.angle_gamma   90.00
#
_symmetry.space_group_name_H-M   'P 1'
#
loop_
_entity.id
_entity.type
_entity.pdbx_description
1 polymer ?
#
loop_
_entity_poly.entity_id
_entity_poly.type
_entity_poly.pdbx_seq_one_letter_code
_entity_poly.pdbx_strand_id
1 'polypeptide(L)'
;MKQSKVYDCTIIELNKHHSRQGNISVVENNKDVPFDVKRVYYLYDVPGGESRGAHAHKELFQLIIAASGSFSVTLDDGEVKRSFLLNRPYQGLLIVPGIWRTLDDFSSGSVCMVLASEKYDPDDYIFDYQEFLNYKER
;
A
#
# COMPACT_ATOMS: atom_id res chain seq x y z
N MET A 1 12.70 4.41 -9.37
CA MET A 1 12.54 3.03 -9.89
C MET A 1 11.58 2.98 -11.06
N LYS A 2 12.03 3.55 -12.17
CA LYS A 2 11.25 3.55 -13.42
C LYS A 2 11.08 2.14 -14.01
N GLN A 3 11.93 1.21 -13.62
CA GLN A 3 11.94 -0.17 -14.13
C GLN A 3 11.06 -1.12 -13.34
N SER A 4 10.49 -0.66 -12.21
CA SER A 4 9.71 -1.53 -11.33
C SER A 4 8.44 -2.03 -12.03
N LYS A 5 8.01 -3.22 -11.62
CA LYS A 5 6.83 -3.89 -12.17
C LYS A 5 5.89 -4.28 -11.04
N VAL A 6 4.64 -4.52 -11.36
CA VAL A 6 3.65 -4.96 -10.36
C VAL A 6 4.10 -6.24 -9.66
N TYR A 7 4.91 -7.06 -10.34
CA TYR A 7 5.44 -8.31 -9.77
C TYR A 7 6.52 -8.10 -8.72
N ASP A 8 7.04 -6.87 -8.60
CA ASP A 8 7.96 -6.50 -7.51
C ASP A 8 7.21 -6.19 -6.22
N CYS A 9 5.89 -6.06 -6.30
CA CYS A 9 5.02 -5.87 -5.15
C CYS A 9 4.49 -7.22 -4.69
N THR A 10 4.40 -7.43 -3.38
CA THR A 10 4.06 -8.74 -2.84
C THR A 10 3.30 -8.62 -1.53
N ILE A 11 2.50 -9.63 -1.24
CA ILE A 11 1.87 -9.77 0.07
C ILE A 11 2.90 -10.31 1.05
N ILE A 12 3.07 -9.62 2.17
CA ILE A 12 3.89 -10.07 3.28
C ILE A 12 2.97 -10.62 4.36
N GLU A 13 3.18 -11.88 4.72
CA GLU A 13 2.47 -12.49 5.85
C GLU A 13 3.18 -12.07 7.13
N LEU A 14 2.47 -11.34 7.97
CA LEU A 14 2.98 -10.90 9.26
C LEU A 14 2.75 -11.99 10.31
N ASN A 15 3.61 -12.06 11.31
CA ASN A 15 3.41 -12.98 12.42
C ASN A 15 2.10 -12.63 13.15
N LYS A 16 1.29 -13.65 13.39
CA LYS A 16 0.06 -13.49 14.16
C LYS A 16 0.20 -14.26 15.46
N HIS A 17 0.37 -13.53 16.56
CA HIS A 17 0.48 -14.12 17.88
C HIS A 17 -0.91 -14.21 18.50
N HIS A 18 -1.48 -15.42 18.46
CA HIS A 18 -2.85 -15.68 18.91
C HIS A 18 -2.89 -16.00 20.40
N SER A 19 -3.87 -15.45 21.10
CA SER A 19 -4.20 -15.85 22.47
C SER A 19 -5.72 -15.72 22.67
N ARG A 20 -6.19 -16.14 23.85
CA ARG A 20 -7.61 -16.00 24.18
C ARG A 20 -8.03 -14.54 24.31
N GLN A 21 -7.09 -13.64 24.56
CA GLN A 21 -7.33 -12.20 24.66
C GLN A 21 -7.22 -11.47 23.33
N GLY A 22 -6.98 -12.20 22.24
CA GLY A 22 -6.88 -11.61 20.89
C GLY A 22 -5.57 -11.96 20.21
N ASN A 23 -5.28 -11.24 19.14
CA ASN A 23 -4.09 -11.47 18.30
C ASN A 23 -3.22 -10.24 18.25
N ILE A 24 -1.90 -10.45 18.12
CA ILE A 24 -0.94 -9.38 17.90
C ILE A 24 -0.18 -9.68 16.61
N SER A 25 -0.04 -8.67 15.76
CA SER A 25 0.88 -8.71 14.62
C SER A 25 1.86 -7.56 14.74
N VAL A 26 3.10 -7.81 14.34
CA VAL A 26 4.21 -6.87 14.54
C VAL A 26 4.87 -6.57 13.21
N VAL A 27 5.26 -5.30 13.00
CA VAL A 27 6.09 -4.89 11.88
C VAL A 27 7.31 -4.18 12.44
N GLU A 28 8.49 -4.73 12.18
CA GLU A 28 9.75 -4.14 12.59
C GLU A 28 10.58 -3.73 11.38
N ASN A 29 11.30 -2.63 11.53
CA ASN A 29 12.17 -2.08 10.48
C ASN A 29 13.20 -3.14 10.03
N ASN A 30 13.33 -3.29 8.71
CA ASN A 30 14.33 -4.17 8.09
C ASN A 30 14.25 -5.63 8.54
N LYS A 31 13.12 -6.03 9.08
CA LYS A 31 12.83 -7.41 9.46
C LYS A 31 11.58 -7.92 8.76
N ASP A 32 10.42 -7.31 9.09
CA ASP A 32 9.16 -7.67 8.45
C ASP A 32 8.95 -6.89 7.15
N VAL A 33 9.54 -5.71 7.06
CA VAL A 33 9.56 -4.86 5.86
C VAL A 33 11.00 -4.53 5.52
N PRO A 34 11.35 -4.33 4.22
CA PRO A 34 12.73 -4.06 3.81
C PRO A 34 13.08 -2.57 3.88
N PHE A 35 12.56 -1.85 4.87
CA PHE A 35 12.83 -0.42 5.02
C PHE A 35 12.60 0.02 6.47
N ASP A 36 13.08 1.22 6.80
CA ASP A 36 12.78 1.89 8.06
C ASP A 36 11.45 2.63 7.93
N VAL A 37 10.53 2.38 8.84
CA VAL A 37 9.25 3.08 8.87
C VAL A 37 9.48 4.48 9.43
N LYS A 38 9.25 5.49 8.59
CA LYS A 38 9.42 6.89 8.98
C LYS A 38 8.10 7.63 9.14
N ARG A 39 7.00 7.03 8.66
CA ARG A 39 5.67 7.63 8.75
C ARG A 39 4.62 6.53 8.75
N VAL A 40 3.59 6.73 9.58
CA VAL A 40 2.40 5.87 9.58
C VAL A 40 1.21 6.79 9.36
N TYR A 41 0.33 6.43 8.45
CA TYR A 41 -0.94 7.09 8.31
C TYR A 41 -2.04 6.06 8.05
N TYR A 42 -3.28 6.45 8.26
CA TYR A 42 -4.39 5.53 8.07
C TYR A 42 -5.63 6.25 7.56
N LEU A 43 -6.33 5.56 6.67
CA LEU A 43 -7.58 6.02 6.09
C LEU A 43 -8.72 5.35 6.83
N TYR A 44 -9.74 6.12 7.18
CA TYR A 44 -10.91 5.61 7.87
C TYR A 44 -12.13 6.43 7.46
N ASP A 45 -13.31 5.90 7.74
CA ASP A 45 -14.58 6.56 7.37
C ASP A 45 -14.67 6.84 5.86
N VAL A 46 -14.08 5.97 5.04
CA VAL A 46 -14.19 6.11 3.58
C VAL A 46 -15.59 5.68 3.17
N PRO A 47 -16.38 6.58 2.54
CA PRO A 47 -17.73 6.23 2.10
C PRO A 47 -17.73 5.11 1.08
N GLY A 48 -18.75 4.25 1.11
CA GLY A 48 -18.91 3.20 0.11
C GLY A 48 -18.99 3.80 -1.29
N GLY A 49 -18.28 3.18 -2.23
CA GLY A 49 -18.23 3.64 -3.61
C GLY A 49 -17.15 4.67 -3.90
N GLU A 50 -16.47 5.20 -2.87
CA GLU A 50 -15.39 6.15 -3.07
C GLU A 50 -14.07 5.43 -3.35
N SER A 51 -13.25 6.04 -4.17
CA SER A 51 -11.90 5.58 -4.52
C SER A 51 -10.88 6.54 -3.91
N ARG A 52 -9.75 5.99 -3.45
CA ARG A 52 -8.69 6.77 -2.83
C ARG A 52 -7.34 6.41 -3.41
N GLY A 53 -6.34 7.27 -3.19
CA GLY A 53 -4.93 6.96 -3.42
C GLY A 53 -4.51 6.86 -4.87
N ALA A 54 -5.20 7.52 -5.81
CA ALA A 54 -4.83 7.50 -7.23
C ALA A 54 -3.53 8.30 -7.43
N HIS A 55 -2.41 7.63 -7.25
CA HIS A 55 -1.08 8.26 -7.38
C HIS A 55 0.03 7.20 -7.46
N ALA A 56 1.24 7.67 -7.71
CA ALA A 56 2.46 6.87 -7.62
C ALA A 56 3.51 7.62 -6.82
N HIS A 57 4.52 6.91 -6.38
CA HIS A 57 5.69 7.47 -5.68
C HIS A 57 6.96 7.16 -6.45
N LYS A 58 7.90 8.10 -6.44
CA LYS A 58 9.19 7.95 -7.12
C LYS A 58 10.20 7.16 -6.29
N GLU A 59 10.24 7.39 -4.97
CA GLU A 59 11.24 6.81 -4.06
C GLU A 59 10.65 6.02 -2.89
N LEU A 60 9.40 6.28 -2.53
CA LEU A 60 8.81 5.77 -1.31
C LEU A 60 8.33 4.32 -1.45
N PHE A 61 8.69 3.48 -0.47
CA PHE A 61 8.13 2.15 -0.27
C PHE A 61 7.01 2.22 0.74
N GLN A 62 6.00 1.39 0.57
CA GLN A 62 4.86 1.33 1.50
C GLN A 62 4.46 -0.10 1.80
N LEU A 63 3.98 -0.32 3.02
CA LEU A 63 3.24 -1.52 3.38
C LEU A 63 1.82 -1.10 3.72
N ILE A 64 0.84 -1.65 3.01
CA ILE A 64 -0.58 -1.36 3.21
C ILE A 64 -1.24 -2.53 3.90
N ILE A 65 -1.95 -2.26 5.00
CA ILE A 65 -2.60 -3.28 5.83
C ILE A 65 -4.06 -2.91 6.03
N ALA A 66 -4.96 -3.89 5.86
CA ALA A 66 -6.35 -3.72 6.30
C ALA A 66 -6.40 -3.99 7.81
N ALA A 67 -6.19 -2.95 8.61
CA ALA A 67 -6.21 -3.08 10.08
C ALA A 67 -7.61 -3.44 10.59
N SER A 68 -8.64 -3.08 9.84
CA SER A 68 -10.03 -3.47 10.09
C SER A 68 -10.76 -3.50 8.74
N GLY A 69 -11.69 -4.43 8.60
CA GLY A 69 -12.53 -4.54 7.40
C GLY A 69 -11.74 -4.99 6.17
N SER A 70 -12.15 -4.49 5.01
CA SER A 70 -11.55 -4.88 3.74
C SER A 70 -11.61 -3.76 2.72
N PHE A 71 -10.68 -3.83 1.75
CA PHE A 71 -10.66 -2.96 0.57
C PHE A 71 -9.79 -3.60 -0.50
N SER A 72 -9.90 -3.12 -1.71
CA SER A 72 -9.10 -3.60 -2.83
C SER A 72 -8.04 -2.58 -3.21
N VAL A 73 -6.87 -3.06 -3.58
CA VAL A 73 -5.76 -2.24 -4.09
C VAL A 73 -5.46 -2.71 -5.51
N THR A 74 -5.52 -1.78 -6.46
CA THR A 74 -5.13 -2.07 -7.84
C THR A 74 -3.78 -1.41 -8.11
N LEU A 75 -2.81 -2.20 -8.52
CA LEU A 75 -1.47 -1.76 -8.89
C LEU A 75 -1.33 -1.73 -10.40
N ASP A 76 -0.57 -0.74 -10.89
CA ASP A 76 -0.39 -0.52 -12.33
C ASP A 76 1.04 -0.04 -12.56
N ASP A 77 1.79 -0.75 -13.39
CA ASP A 77 3.17 -0.37 -13.73
C ASP A 77 3.29 0.31 -15.10
N GLY A 78 2.15 0.63 -15.72
CA GLY A 78 2.09 1.21 -17.05
C GLY A 78 1.90 0.18 -18.15
N GLU A 79 2.11 -1.09 -17.87
CA GLU A 79 1.93 -2.20 -18.83
C GLU A 79 0.93 -3.22 -18.32
N VAL A 80 1.01 -3.58 -17.03
CA VAL A 80 0.21 -4.63 -16.40
C VAL A 80 -0.48 -4.05 -15.17
N LYS A 81 -1.72 -4.48 -14.95
CA LYS A 81 -2.47 -4.17 -13.73
C LYS A 81 -2.68 -5.44 -12.92
N ARG A 82 -2.67 -5.29 -11.61
CA ARG A 82 -2.88 -6.40 -10.70
C ARG A 82 -3.64 -5.91 -9.47
N SER A 83 -4.69 -6.64 -9.08
CA SER A 83 -5.54 -6.25 -7.94
C SER A 83 -5.37 -7.22 -6.78
N PHE A 84 -5.44 -6.67 -5.57
CA PHE A 84 -5.35 -7.44 -4.33
C PHE A 84 -6.51 -7.06 -3.43
N LEU A 85 -7.18 -8.06 -2.86
CA LEU A 85 -8.15 -7.83 -1.80
C LEU A 85 -7.42 -7.95 -0.46
N LEU A 86 -7.43 -6.87 0.32
CA LEU A 86 -6.86 -6.89 1.66
C LEU A 86 -8.01 -6.98 2.66
N ASN A 87 -8.06 -8.08 3.41
CA ASN A 87 -9.15 -8.37 4.34
C ASN A 87 -8.67 -9.06 5.62
N ARG A 88 -7.37 -9.04 5.89
CA ARG A 88 -6.78 -9.65 7.08
C ARG A 88 -5.70 -8.73 7.66
N PRO A 89 -5.73 -8.43 8.97
CA PRO A 89 -4.77 -7.50 9.56
C PRO A 89 -3.34 -8.04 9.64
N TYR A 90 -3.14 -9.33 9.42
CA TYR A 90 -1.81 -9.95 9.43
C TYR A 90 -1.20 -10.10 8.03
N GLN A 91 -1.82 -9.47 7.04
CA GLN A 91 -1.29 -9.44 5.66
C GLN A 91 -1.05 -8.01 5.25
N GLY A 92 0.16 -7.72 4.77
CA GLY A 92 0.50 -6.40 4.26
C GLY A 92 0.89 -6.49 2.79
N LEU A 93 0.45 -5.52 1.98
CA LEU A 93 0.88 -5.40 0.60
C LEU A 93 2.06 -4.45 0.52
N LEU A 94 3.22 -4.99 0.16
CA LEU A 94 4.42 -4.17 -0.08
C LEU A 94 4.34 -3.58 -1.47
N ILE A 95 4.37 -2.26 -1.57
CA ILE A 95 4.38 -1.53 -2.84
C ILE A 95 5.73 -0.83 -2.97
N VAL A 96 6.45 -1.19 -4.04
CA VAL A 96 7.74 -0.56 -4.36
C VAL A 96 7.51 0.77 -5.08
N PRO A 97 8.51 1.66 -5.14
CA PRO A 97 8.40 2.91 -5.91
C PRO A 97 8.13 2.65 -7.40
N GLY A 98 7.53 3.63 -8.07
CA GLY A 98 7.28 3.55 -9.50
C GLY A 98 6.02 2.78 -9.87
N ILE A 99 5.09 2.60 -8.95
CA ILE A 99 3.85 1.86 -9.15
C ILE A 99 2.67 2.78 -8.88
N TRP A 100 1.78 2.89 -9.86
CA TRP A 100 0.51 3.59 -9.69
C TRP A 100 -0.45 2.70 -8.90
N ARG A 101 -1.18 3.28 -7.97
CA ARG A 101 -2.16 2.52 -7.20
C ARG A 101 -3.46 3.28 -7.06
N THR A 102 -4.54 2.51 -6.93
CA THR A 102 -5.85 3.00 -6.50
C THR A 102 -6.38 2.05 -5.43
N LEU A 103 -7.13 2.61 -4.50
CA LEU A 103 -7.78 1.85 -3.44
C LEU A 103 -9.29 2.08 -3.55
N ASP A 104 -10.07 0.99 -3.53
CA ASP A 104 -11.52 1.08 -3.62
C ASP A 104 -12.19 -0.09 -2.91
N ASP A 105 -13.51 -0.18 -3.04
CA ASP A 105 -14.33 -1.23 -2.42
C ASP A 105 -14.16 -1.31 -0.90
N PHE A 106 -14.09 -0.15 -0.23
CA PHE A 106 -13.95 -0.09 1.22
C PHE A 106 -15.20 -0.62 1.91
N SER A 107 -15.04 -1.61 2.78
CA SER A 107 -16.14 -2.07 3.62
C SER A 107 -16.45 -1.05 4.71
N SER A 108 -17.66 -1.13 5.29
CA SER A 108 -18.03 -0.27 6.42
C SER A 108 -17.09 -0.52 7.60
N GLY A 109 -16.58 0.56 8.20
CA GLY A 109 -15.67 0.48 9.34
C GLY A 109 -14.27 0.01 9.00
N SER A 110 -13.91 -0.04 7.70
CA SER A 110 -12.56 -0.43 7.30
C SER A 110 -11.54 0.63 7.73
N VAL A 111 -10.33 0.15 8.03
CA VAL A 111 -9.18 1.01 8.33
C VAL A 111 -8.03 0.54 7.46
N CYS A 112 -7.55 1.44 6.60
CA CYS A 112 -6.38 1.20 5.76
C CYS A 112 -5.18 1.84 6.45
N MET A 113 -4.28 1.03 6.99
CA MET A 113 -3.07 1.52 7.65
C MET A 113 -1.89 1.40 6.69
N VAL A 114 -1.13 2.49 6.57
CA VAL A 114 0.01 2.56 5.66
C VAL A 114 1.28 2.90 6.44
N LEU A 115 2.29 2.03 6.29
CA LEU A 115 3.62 2.23 6.84
C LEU A 115 4.52 2.66 5.69
N ALA A 116 5.17 3.82 5.82
CA ALA A 116 5.91 4.43 4.73
C ALA A 116 7.38 4.61 5.05
N SER A 117 8.24 4.43 4.05
CA SER A 117 9.70 4.50 4.17
C SER A 117 10.24 5.93 4.24
N GLU A 118 9.41 6.93 3.94
CA GLU A 118 9.83 8.32 3.92
C GLU A 118 8.82 9.20 4.63
N LYS A 119 9.29 10.33 5.14
CA LYS A 119 8.41 11.40 5.63
C LYS A 119 7.61 11.95 4.44
N TYR A 120 6.53 12.66 4.74
CA TYR A 120 5.72 13.26 3.69
C TYR A 120 6.56 14.22 2.85
N ASP A 121 6.58 13.99 1.53
CA ASP A 121 7.28 14.81 0.55
C ASP A 121 6.42 14.92 -0.70
N PRO A 122 5.77 16.08 -0.93
CA PRO A 122 4.90 16.21 -2.11
C PRO A 122 5.65 16.05 -3.44
N ASP A 123 6.95 16.29 -3.47
CA ASP A 123 7.74 16.15 -4.70
C ASP A 123 7.96 14.67 -5.09
N ASP A 124 7.71 13.75 -4.17
CA ASP A 124 7.80 12.32 -4.44
C ASP A 124 6.55 11.76 -5.12
N TYR A 125 5.45 12.50 -5.11
CA TYR A 125 4.16 12.05 -5.64
C TYR A 125 4.03 12.34 -7.13
N ILE A 126 3.34 11.45 -7.83
CA ILE A 126 2.84 11.67 -9.19
C ILE A 126 1.34 11.46 -9.12
N PHE A 127 0.56 12.52 -9.32
CA PHE A 127 -0.91 12.49 -9.19
C PHE A 127 -1.64 12.36 -10.52
N ASP A 128 -0.95 12.59 -11.63
CA ASP A 128 -1.53 12.50 -12.96
C ASP A 128 -1.08 11.21 -13.65
N TYR A 129 -2.04 10.44 -14.14
CA TYR A 129 -1.73 9.14 -14.75
C TYR A 129 -0.87 9.27 -16.01
N GLN A 130 -1.14 10.29 -16.84
CA GLN A 130 -0.32 10.50 -18.03
C GLN A 130 1.10 10.89 -17.66
N GLU A 131 1.27 11.69 -16.62
CA GLU A 131 2.59 12.02 -16.09
C GLU A 131 3.29 10.76 -15.57
N PHE A 132 2.54 9.86 -14.94
CA PHE A 132 3.07 8.57 -14.50
C PHE A 132 3.57 7.74 -15.69
N LEU A 133 2.77 7.65 -16.76
CA LEU A 133 3.17 6.91 -17.95
C LEU A 133 4.44 7.51 -18.56
N ASN A 134 4.53 8.84 -18.62
CA ASN A 134 5.75 9.52 -19.11
C ASN A 134 6.95 9.23 -18.22
N TYR A 135 6.75 9.19 -16.91
CA TYR A 135 7.79 8.84 -15.95
C TYR A 135 8.32 7.41 -16.15
N LYS A 136 7.44 6.47 -16.51
CA LYS A 136 7.82 5.07 -16.75
C LYS A 136 8.55 4.88 -18.08
N GLU A 137 8.42 5.79 -19.01
CA GLU A 137 9.15 5.71 -20.30
C GLU A 137 10.64 5.80 -20.09
N ARG A 138 11.36 5.06 -20.91
CA ARG A 138 12.82 4.94 -20.79
C ARG A 138 13.55 5.51 -21.98
#